data_5c3732ef4ad1ade852bbd55ac6eba982
#
_entry.id   5c3732ef4ad1ade852bbd55ac6eba982
#
_cell.length_a   1.000
_cell.length_b   1.000
_cell.length_c   1.000
_cell.angle_alpha   90.00
_cell.angle_beta   90.00
_cell.angle_gamma   90.00
#
_symmetry.space_group_name_H-M   'P 1'
#
loop_
_entity.id
_entity.type
_entity.pdbx_description
1 polymer ?
#
loop_
_entity_poly.entity_id
_entity_poly.type
_entity_poly.pdbx_seq_one_letter_code
_entity_poly.pdbx_strand_id
1 'polypeptide(L)'
;MPTDTLYALACDIRSPKAFERISKLRKMKDGKGNFSFICHDLSHITDFTKPINNTVFRLMKSCLPGPYTFILNANSNVPAIFKSNKKTIGIRVPDNPITRQIVKELGHPIMVTTVHDTDHWKEYATDAGEIEAMLEDQIDLVIDGGNSELIPSTVIDCTGEEPLIIREGKGKINGF
;
A
#
# COMPACT_ATOMS: atom_id res chain seq x y z
N MET A 1 -4.35 8.69 5.52
CA MET A 1 -5.67 8.23 5.01
C MET A 1 -6.00 6.85 5.55
N PRO A 2 -7.31 6.51 5.75
CA PRO A 2 -7.73 5.19 6.24
C PRO A 2 -7.49 4.10 5.20
N THR A 3 -7.40 2.84 5.65
CA THR A 3 -7.51 1.64 4.79
C THR A 3 -8.35 0.59 5.51
N ASP A 4 -8.48 -0.60 4.93
CA ASP A 4 -9.13 -1.75 5.56
C ASP A 4 -8.27 -2.44 6.64
N THR A 5 -7.08 -1.89 6.92
CA THR A 5 -6.13 -2.37 7.94
C THR A 5 -5.65 -1.20 8.80
N LEU A 6 -4.52 -0.62 8.48
CA LEU A 6 -3.86 0.46 9.19
C LEU A 6 -4.00 1.78 8.40
N TYR A 7 -3.88 2.91 9.08
CA TYR A 7 -3.69 4.18 8.40
C TYR A 7 -2.42 4.18 7.54
N ALA A 8 -2.50 4.86 6.40
CA ALA A 8 -1.40 4.97 5.47
C ALA A 8 -1.02 6.43 5.19
N LEU A 9 0.28 6.70 5.12
CA LEU A 9 0.82 7.86 4.42
C LEU A 9 0.67 7.62 2.92
N ALA A 10 0.14 8.60 2.21
CA ALA A 10 -0.14 8.48 0.79
C ALA A 10 0.42 9.66 0.00
N CYS A 11 0.82 9.42 -1.24
CA CYS A 11 1.08 10.50 -2.18
C CYS A 11 0.73 10.11 -3.62
N ASP A 12 0.54 11.13 -4.45
CA ASP A 12 0.41 10.96 -5.90
C ASP A 12 1.69 10.35 -6.47
N ILE A 13 1.55 9.27 -7.25
CA ILE A 13 2.68 8.59 -7.91
C ILE A 13 3.40 9.49 -8.93
N ARG A 14 2.81 10.61 -9.32
CA ARG A 14 3.38 11.60 -10.25
C ARG A 14 4.16 12.70 -9.54
N SER A 15 4.21 12.68 -8.19
CA SER A 15 4.89 13.70 -7.40
C SER A 15 6.16 13.17 -6.71
N PRO A 16 7.35 13.29 -7.34
CA PRO A 16 8.61 12.92 -6.71
C PRO A 16 8.86 13.66 -5.40
N LYS A 17 8.45 14.94 -5.32
CA LYS A 17 8.59 15.75 -4.09
C LYS A 17 7.79 15.18 -2.92
N ALA A 18 6.56 14.72 -3.16
CA ALA A 18 5.74 14.11 -2.12
C ALA A 18 6.33 12.77 -1.67
N PHE A 19 6.87 11.98 -2.59
CA PHE A 19 7.59 10.75 -2.26
C PHE A 19 8.83 11.02 -1.39
N GLU A 20 9.65 11.99 -1.75
CA GLU A 20 10.83 12.38 -0.95
C GLU A 20 10.44 12.80 0.47
N ARG A 21 9.33 13.56 0.61
CA ARG A 21 8.78 13.96 1.90
C ARG A 21 8.38 12.75 2.75
N ILE A 22 7.64 11.78 2.20
CA ILE A 22 7.29 10.53 2.88
C ILE A 22 8.54 9.72 3.23
N SER A 23 9.52 9.65 2.33
CA SER A 23 10.77 8.92 2.57
C SER A 23 11.56 9.51 3.76
N LYS A 24 11.57 10.84 3.90
CA LYS A 24 12.16 11.54 5.05
C LYS A 24 11.39 11.25 6.35
N LEU A 25 10.05 11.37 6.33
CA LEU A 25 9.19 11.04 7.46
C LEU A 25 9.42 9.62 7.98
N ARG A 26 9.60 8.69 7.06
CA ARG A 26 9.84 7.28 7.36
C ARG A 26 11.31 6.98 7.70
N LYS A 27 12.20 7.96 7.75
CA LYS A 27 13.65 7.82 7.98
C LYS A 27 14.26 6.73 7.07
N MET A 28 13.78 6.67 5.83
CA MET A 28 14.20 5.63 4.88
C MET A 28 15.60 5.92 4.36
N LYS A 29 16.50 4.96 4.52
CA LYS A 29 17.83 5.02 3.89
C LYS A 29 17.67 4.78 2.38
N ASP A 30 18.18 5.71 1.58
CA ASP A 30 18.22 5.63 0.09
C ASP A 30 16.85 5.45 -0.57
N GLY A 31 15.75 5.94 0.02
CA GLY A 31 14.40 5.79 -0.53
C GLY A 31 13.91 4.32 -0.56
N LYS A 32 14.63 3.41 0.10
CA LYS A 32 14.30 1.98 0.13
C LYS A 32 13.30 1.71 1.24
N GLY A 33 12.04 1.60 0.87
CA GLY A 33 10.97 1.26 1.80
C GLY A 33 9.97 0.31 1.18
N ASN A 34 9.15 -0.28 2.04
CA ASN A 34 8.03 -1.10 1.61
C ASN A 34 6.88 -0.18 1.21
N PHE A 35 6.81 0.15 -0.07
CA PHE A 35 5.71 0.89 -0.66
C PHE A 35 4.76 -0.04 -1.39
N SER A 36 3.50 0.39 -1.44
CA SER A 36 2.49 -0.27 -2.25
C SER A 36 1.73 0.77 -3.06
N PHE A 37 1.21 0.35 -4.20
CA PHE A 37 0.21 1.11 -4.93
C PHE A 37 -1.17 0.66 -4.49
N ILE A 38 -2.01 1.62 -4.10
CA ILE A 38 -3.44 1.37 -3.97
C ILE A 38 -4.10 1.66 -5.30
N CYS A 39 -4.77 0.64 -5.83
CA CYS A 39 -5.60 0.71 -7.02
C CYS A 39 -7.08 0.72 -6.62
N HIS A 40 -7.94 1.29 -7.49
CA HIS A 40 -9.38 1.24 -7.29
C HIS A 40 -9.94 -0.18 -7.41
N ASP A 41 -9.43 -0.90 -8.41
CA ASP A 41 -9.75 -2.31 -8.71
C ASP A 41 -8.59 -2.98 -9.45
N LEU A 42 -8.84 -4.15 -10.04
CA LEU A 42 -7.82 -4.92 -10.78
C LEU A 42 -7.63 -4.47 -12.24
N SER A 43 -8.44 -3.56 -12.77
CA SER A 43 -8.47 -3.24 -14.21
C SER A 43 -7.16 -2.66 -14.74
N HIS A 44 -6.47 -1.85 -13.93
CA HIS A 44 -5.27 -1.13 -14.34
C HIS A 44 -3.96 -1.68 -13.75
N ILE A 45 -4.00 -2.86 -13.13
CA ILE A 45 -2.80 -3.44 -12.49
C ILE A 45 -1.71 -3.73 -13.51
N THR A 46 -2.09 -4.20 -14.69
CA THR A 46 -1.17 -4.51 -15.79
C THR A 46 -0.47 -3.28 -16.36
N ASP A 47 -0.98 -2.08 -16.09
CA ASP A 47 -0.32 -0.83 -16.48
C ASP A 47 1.00 -0.64 -15.72
N PHE A 48 1.16 -1.27 -14.55
CA PHE A 48 2.31 -1.13 -13.65
C PHE A 48 3.08 -2.42 -13.43
N THR A 49 2.55 -3.56 -13.85
CA THR A 49 3.17 -4.88 -13.63
C THR A 49 3.55 -5.55 -14.94
N LYS A 50 4.52 -6.46 -14.88
CA LYS A 50 4.72 -7.44 -15.94
C LYS A 50 3.50 -8.36 -16.04
N PRO A 51 3.34 -9.13 -17.13
CA PRO A 51 2.25 -10.09 -17.25
C PRO A 51 2.13 -10.98 -16.01
N ILE A 52 0.90 -11.12 -15.52
CA ILE A 52 0.55 -11.92 -14.35
C ILE A 52 0.01 -13.26 -14.84
N ASN A 53 0.48 -14.36 -14.27
CA ASN A 53 -0.05 -15.67 -14.63
C ASN A 53 -1.49 -15.87 -14.11
N ASN A 54 -2.20 -16.83 -14.70
CA ASN A 54 -3.61 -17.06 -14.40
C ASN A 54 -3.86 -17.49 -12.93
N THR A 55 -2.93 -18.22 -12.32
CA THR A 55 -3.04 -18.65 -10.92
C THR A 55 -3.00 -17.46 -9.98
N VAL A 56 -2.00 -16.59 -10.14
CA VAL A 56 -1.87 -15.36 -9.36
C VAL A 56 -3.07 -14.44 -9.59
N PHE A 57 -3.51 -14.27 -10.84
CA PHE A 57 -4.66 -13.40 -11.13
C PHE A 57 -5.95 -13.91 -10.49
N ARG A 58 -6.21 -15.22 -10.51
CA ARG A 58 -7.37 -15.82 -9.84
C ARG A 58 -7.30 -15.63 -8.33
N LEU A 59 -6.12 -15.82 -7.73
CA LEU A 59 -5.90 -15.58 -6.31
C LEU A 59 -6.19 -14.11 -5.96
N MET A 60 -5.63 -13.16 -6.71
CA MET A 60 -5.91 -11.73 -6.52
C MET A 60 -7.41 -11.43 -6.60
N LYS A 61 -8.11 -12.00 -7.57
CA LYS A 61 -9.55 -11.82 -7.76
C LYS A 61 -10.38 -12.39 -6.61
N SER A 62 -9.91 -13.45 -5.94
CA SER A 62 -10.60 -14.02 -4.78
C SER A 62 -10.35 -13.27 -3.48
N CYS A 63 -9.22 -12.53 -3.40
CA CYS A 63 -8.79 -11.82 -2.20
C CYS A 63 -9.11 -10.32 -2.20
N LEU A 64 -9.30 -9.71 -3.38
CA LEU A 64 -9.45 -8.27 -3.55
C LEU A 64 -10.86 -7.87 -4.06
N PRO A 65 -11.46 -6.80 -3.52
CA PRO A 65 -10.93 -5.91 -2.48
C PRO A 65 -10.76 -6.62 -1.13
N GLY A 66 -9.69 -6.26 -0.40
CA GLY A 66 -9.45 -6.88 0.91
C GLY A 66 -8.06 -6.59 1.48
N PRO A 67 -7.79 -7.10 2.71
CA PRO A 67 -6.62 -6.74 3.50
C PRO A 67 -5.35 -7.49 3.06
N TYR A 68 -5.05 -7.42 1.76
CA TYR A 68 -3.92 -8.11 1.15
C TYR A 68 -3.01 -7.13 0.41
N THR A 69 -1.72 -7.49 0.36
CA THR A 69 -0.71 -6.84 -0.45
C THR A 69 -0.05 -7.90 -1.32
N PHE A 70 -0.16 -7.76 -2.64
CA PHE A 70 0.47 -8.65 -3.60
C PHE A 70 1.75 -8.01 -4.13
N ILE A 71 2.90 -8.68 -3.95
CA ILE A 71 4.17 -8.24 -4.53
C ILE A 71 4.28 -8.83 -5.92
N LEU A 72 4.39 -7.97 -6.92
CA LEU A 72 4.43 -8.33 -8.33
C LEU A 72 5.68 -7.76 -9.02
N ASN A 73 6.08 -8.35 -10.12
CA ASN A 73 7.16 -7.81 -10.95
C ASN A 73 6.70 -6.51 -11.62
N ALA A 74 7.40 -5.40 -11.34
CA ALA A 74 7.10 -4.09 -11.92
C ALA A 74 7.53 -4.03 -13.40
N ASN A 75 6.74 -3.33 -14.21
CA ASN A 75 7.12 -2.98 -15.59
C ASN A 75 7.84 -1.62 -15.66
N SER A 76 8.07 -1.11 -16.87
CA SER A 76 8.75 0.17 -17.11
C SER A 76 7.93 1.40 -16.69
N ASN A 77 6.60 1.30 -16.62
CA ASN A 77 5.73 2.43 -16.29
C ASN A 77 5.80 2.84 -14.81
N VAL A 78 6.25 1.93 -13.93
CA VAL A 78 6.50 2.29 -12.54
C VAL A 78 7.73 3.20 -12.47
N PRO A 79 7.63 4.43 -11.95
CA PRO A 79 8.77 5.30 -11.77
C PRO A 79 9.88 4.65 -10.93
N ALA A 80 11.13 4.86 -11.32
CA ALA A 80 12.29 4.19 -10.70
C ALA A 80 12.37 4.41 -9.18
N ILE A 81 11.92 5.58 -8.71
CA ILE A 81 11.91 5.94 -7.28
C ILE A 81 11.01 5.04 -6.43
N PHE A 82 9.99 4.40 -7.01
CA PHE A 82 9.08 3.50 -6.30
C PHE A 82 9.47 2.02 -6.43
N LYS A 83 10.40 1.69 -7.30
CA LYS A 83 10.83 0.31 -7.49
C LYS A 83 11.72 -0.13 -6.33
N SER A 84 11.42 -1.28 -5.77
CA SER A 84 12.38 -1.96 -4.90
C SER A 84 13.66 -2.33 -5.67
N ASN A 85 14.72 -2.67 -4.97
CA ASN A 85 15.95 -3.18 -5.61
C ASN A 85 15.68 -4.41 -6.50
N LYS A 86 14.64 -5.18 -6.20
CA LYS A 86 14.19 -6.35 -6.96
C LYS A 86 13.31 -6.00 -8.16
N LYS A 87 13.08 -4.72 -8.42
CA LYS A 87 12.17 -4.23 -9.47
C LYS A 87 10.75 -4.77 -9.29
N THR A 88 10.29 -4.81 -8.06
CA THR A 88 8.95 -5.28 -7.68
C THR A 88 8.14 -4.14 -7.10
N ILE A 89 6.82 -4.32 -7.07
CA ILE A 89 5.88 -3.38 -6.47
C ILE A 89 4.80 -4.13 -5.70
N GLY A 90 4.41 -3.59 -4.55
CA GLY A 90 3.23 -4.04 -3.83
C GLY A 90 1.97 -3.46 -4.44
N ILE A 91 0.94 -4.27 -4.64
CA ILE A 91 -0.38 -3.86 -5.12
C ILE A 91 -1.41 -4.16 -4.06
N ARG A 92 -2.30 -3.19 -3.80
CA ARG A 92 -3.44 -3.30 -2.89
C ARG A 92 -4.70 -2.79 -3.57
N VAL A 93 -5.82 -3.41 -3.25
CA VAL A 93 -7.17 -2.89 -3.47
C VAL A 93 -7.88 -3.04 -2.12
N PRO A 94 -7.81 -2.03 -1.22
CA PRO A 94 -8.37 -2.14 0.12
C PRO A 94 -9.90 -2.18 0.08
N ASP A 95 -10.51 -2.97 0.95
CA ASP A 95 -11.95 -2.93 1.18
C ASP A 95 -12.31 -1.73 2.09
N ASN A 96 -12.04 -0.54 1.57
CA ASN A 96 -12.36 0.73 2.21
C ASN A 96 -12.96 1.68 1.18
N PRO A 97 -14.23 2.09 1.34
CA PRO A 97 -14.95 2.89 0.34
C PRO A 97 -14.34 4.28 0.16
N ILE A 98 -13.84 4.92 1.24
CA ILE A 98 -13.21 6.25 1.17
C ILE A 98 -11.98 6.19 0.27
N THR A 99 -11.07 5.28 0.57
CA THR A 99 -9.81 5.14 -0.17
C THR A 99 -10.05 4.75 -1.61
N ARG A 100 -10.95 3.81 -1.87
CA ARG A 100 -11.28 3.38 -3.23
C ARG A 100 -11.91 4.50 -4.05
N GLN A 101 -12.79 5.30 -3.45
CA GLN A 101 -13.41 6.44 -4.12
C GLN A 101 -12.37 7.51 -4.48
N ILE A 102 -11.43 7.82 -3.58
CA ILE A 102 -10.36 8.78 -3.84
C ILE A 102 -9.52 8.32 -5.04
N VAL A 103 -9.08 7.06 -5.05
CA VAL A 103 -8.27 6.52 -6.15
C VAL A 103 -9.04 6.50 -7.48
N LYS A 104 -10.35 6.22 -7.42
CA LYS A 104 -11.23 6.25 -8.59
C LYS A 104 -11.32 7.65 -9.18
N GLU A 105 -11.56 8.67 -8.35
CA GLU A 105 -11.66 10.07 -8.78
C GLU A 105 -10.34 10.62 -9.32
N LEU A 106 -9.19 10.18 -8.75
CA LEU A 106 -7.87 10.54 -9.25
C LEU A 106 -7.57 9.92 -10.62
N GLY A 107 -8.22 8.80 -10.97
CA GLY A 107 -8.01 8.09 -12.23
C GLY A 107 -6.65 7.39 -12.37
N HIS A 108 -5.89 7.27 -11.30
CA HIS A 108 -4.60 6.56 -11.26
C HIS A 108 -4.30 6.08 -9.83
N PRO A 109 -3.43 5.07 -9.64
CA PRO A 109 -3.03 4.61 -8.33
C PRO A 109 -2.36 5.71 -7.49
N ILE A 110 -2.41 5.53 -6.18
CA ILE A 110 -1.62 6.31 -5.22
C ILE A 110 -0.56 5.43 -4.57
N MET A 111 0.60 6.01 -4.27
CA MET A 111 1.63 5.34 -3.50
C MET A 111 1.31 5.46 -2.02
N VAL A 112 1.48 4.37 -1.28
CA VAL A 112 1.24 4.33 0.17
C VAL A 112 2.33 3.59 0.92
N THR A 113 2.49 3.98 2.19
CA THR A 113 3.22 3.22 3.21
C THR A 113 2.48 3.34 4.53
N THR A 114 2.64 2.36 5.44
CA THR A 114 1.96 2.38 6.74
C THR A 114 2.45 3.55 7.61
N VAL A 115 1.53 4.18 8.34
CA VAL A 115 1.88 5.08 9.44
C VAL A 115 2.39 4.23 10.61
N HIS A 116 3.62 4.47 11.05
CA HIS A 116 4.18 3.88 12.27
C HIS A 116 4.24 4.94 13.35
N ASP A 117 3.87 4.58 14.54
CA ASP A 117 4.15 5.39 15.72
C ASP A 117 5.62 5.18 16.12
N THR A 118 6.44 6.20 15.96
CA THR A 118 7.89 6.11 16.21
C THR A 118 8.26 6.38 17.67
N ASP A 119 7.35 6.94 18.47
CA ASP A 119 7.66 7.49 19.78
C ASP A 119 6.79 6.92 20.92
N HIS A 120 5.80 6.08 20.63
CA HIS A 120 4.87 5.52 21.58
C HIS A 120 4.88 4.00 21.66
N TRP A 121 4.28 3.46 22.71
CA TRP A 121 4.16 2.04 23.02
C TRP A 121 3.36 1.22 22.00
N LYS A 122 2.66 1.88 21.06
CA LYS A 122 1.90 1.24 19.99
C LYS A 122 2.75 1.23 18.72
N GLU A 123 2.88 0.09 18.10
CA GLU A 123 3.57 -0.06 16.81
C GLU A 123 2.91 0.76 15.68
N TYR A 124 1.60 1.05 15.82
CA TYR A 124 0.80 1.76 14.81
C TYR A 124 -0.16 2.77 15.46
N ALA A 125 -0.25 3.96 14.87
CA ALA A 125 -1.28 4.92 15.19
C ALA A 125 -2.62 4.51 14.52
N THR A 126 -3.70 4.51 15.29
CA THR A 126 -5.02 4.02 14.86
C THR A 126 -6.08 5.10 14.72
N ASP A 127 -5.87 6.25 15.35
CA ASP A 127 -6.78 7.39 15.37
C ASP A 127 -6.28 8.51 14.46
N ALA A 128 -7.19 9.13 13.69
CA ALA A 128 -6.83 10.18 12.74
C ALA A 128 -6.33 11.45 13.43
N GLY A 129 -6.89 11.80 14.59
CA GLY A 129 -6.47 12.97 15.36
C GLY A 129 -5.09 12.76 16.00
N GLU A 130 -4.79 11.54 16.52
CA GLU A 130 -3.44 11.20 16.98
C GLU A 130 -2.42 11.32 15.84
N ILE A 131 -2.77 10.84 14.63
CA ILE A 131 -1.91 10.93 13.44
C ILE A 131 -1.69 12.38 13.02
N GLU A 132 -2.74 13.21 13.04
CA GLU A 132 -2.65 14.62 12.72
C GLU A 132 -1.72 15.35 13.69
N ALA A 133 -1.89 15.16 14.99
CA ALA A 133 -1.04 15.75 16.01
C ALA A 133 0.43 15.27 15.90
N MET A 134 0.65 13.99 15.61
CA MET A 134 1.99 13.41 15.44
C MET A 134 2.73 13.94 14.20
N LEU A 135 1.99 14.23 13.12
CA LEU A 135 2.55 14.62 11.83
C LEU A 135 2.28 16.08 11.46
N GLU A 136 1.90 16.89 12.45
CA GLU A 136 1.63 18.33 12.29
C GLU A 136 2.74 19.00 11.45
N ASP A 137 2.33 19.83 10.48
CA ASP A 137 3.21 20.53 9.54
C ASP A 137 4.03 19.61 8.58
N GLN A 138 3.92 18.29 8.73
CA GLN A 138 4.68 17.35 7.90
C GLN A 138 3.84 16.72 6.79
N ILE A 139 2.53 16.86 6.86
CA ILE A 139 1.56 16.37 5.86
C ILE A 139 0.59 17.48 5.48
N ASP A 140 -0.07 17.34 4.34
CA ASP A 140 -0.97 18.39 3.83
C ASP A 140 -2.41 18.17 4.30
N LEU A 141 -2.81 16.90 4.57
CA LEU A 141 -4.19 16.56 4.89
C LEU A 141 -4.23 15.22 5.62
N VAL A 142 -5.09 15.13 6.63
CA VAL A 142 -5.54 13.86 7.23
C VAL A 142 -6.97 13.61 6.77
N ILE A 143 -7.21 12.38 6.31
CA ILE A 143 -8.57 11.92 5.97
C ILE A 143 -9.00 11.00 7.10
N ASP A 144 -9.98 11.45 7.87
CA ASP A 144 -10.55 10.69 8.96
C ASP A 144 -11.57 9.66 8.43
N GLY A 145 -11.33 8.41 8.73
CA GLY A 145 -12.21 7.29 8.41
C GLY A 145 -12.60 6.49 9.66
N GLY A 146 -12.48 7.11 10.85
CA GLY A 146 -12.61 6.45 12.14
C GLY A 146 -11.37 5.66 12.52
N ASN A 147 -11.46 4.93 13.62
CA ASN A 147 -10.32 4.15 14.15
C ASN A 147 -9.97 2.99 13.21
N SER A 148 -8.68 2.82 12.95
CA SER A 148 -8.17 1.65 12.25
C SER A 148 -7.93 0.48 13.20
N GLU A 149 -7.71 -0.70 12.63
CA GLU A 149 -7.25 -1.86 13.39
C GLU A 149 -5.74 -1.79 13.67
N LEU A 150 -5.22 -2.77 14.43
CA LEU A 150 -3.79 -2.93 14.71
C LEU A 150 -3.12 -4.02 13.87
N ILE A 151 -3.90 -4.67 12.99
CA ILE A 151 -3.42 -5.81 12.21
C ILE A 151 -3.11 -5.35 10.78
N PRO A 152 -1.86 -5.50 10.32
CA PRO A 152 -1.49 -5.13 8.95
C PRO A 152 -2.07 -6.10 7.92
N SER A 153 -1.91 -5.75 6.63
CA SER A 153 -2.29 -6.63 5.52
C SER A 153 -1.45 -7.90 5.48
N THR A 154 -2.04 -8.99 5.02
CA THR A 154 -1.30 -10.20 4.61
C THR A 154 -0.51 -9.88 3.32
N VAL A 155 0.77 -10.26 3.30
CA VAL A 155 1.66 -9.99 2.16
C VAL A 155 2.00 -11.28 1.44
N ILE A 156 1.74 -11.30 0.14
CA ILE A 156 1.93 -12.45 -0.73
C ILE A 156 2.94 -12.07 -1.83
N ASP A 157 4.06 -12.77 -1.87
CA ASP A 157 5.04 -12.63 -2.94
C ASP A 157 4.61 -13.49 -4.14
N CYS A 158 4.32 -12.84 -5.25
CA CYS A 158 3.90 -13.46 -6.51
C CYS A 158 4.95 -13.22 -7.62
N THR A 159 6.19 -13.00 -7.28
CA THR A 159 7.28 -12.78 -8.24
C THR A 159 7.89 -14.08 -8.78
N GLY A 160 7.69 -15.18 -8.06
CA GLY A 160 8.11 -16.55 -8.44
C GLY A 160 7.05 -17.30 -9.26
N GLU A 161 7.28 -18.61 -9.41
CA GLU A 161 6.34 -19.49 -10.11
C GLU A 161 5.04 -19.69 -9.32
N GLU A 162 5.15 -19.81 -8.00
CA GLU A 162 4.03 -19.97 -7.07
C GLU A 162 3.98 -18.81 -6.08
N PRO A 163 2.75 -18.39 -5.67
CA PRO A 163 2.57 -17.40 -4.62
C PRO A 163 3.11 -17.90 -3.27
N LEU A 164 3.77 -17.01 -2.52
CA LEU A 164 4.31 -17.31 -1.19
C LEU A 164 3.82 -16.25 -0.18
N ILE A 165 3.24 -16.68 0.92
CA ILE A 165 2.91 -15.79 2.04
C ILE A 165 4.23 -15.44 2.75
N ILE A 166 4.60 -14.16 2.72
CA ILE A 166 5.82 -13.66 3.38
C ILE A 166 5.51 -12.90 4.69
N ARG A 167 4.25 -12.56 4.90
CA ARG A 167 3.74 -12.01 6.16
C ARG A 167 2.27 -12.37 6.31
N GLU A 168 1.93 -13.04 7.39
CA GLU A 168 0.53 -13.19 7.80
C GLU A 168 0.02 -11.88 8.43
N GLY A 169 -1.20 -11.49 8.12
CA GLY A 169 -1.87 -10.31 8.61
C GLY A 169 -3.37 -10.55 8.75
N LYS A 170 -4.18 -9.50 8.56
CA LYS A 170 -5.65 -9.56 8.69
C LYS A 170 -6.29 -10.49 7.65
N GLY A 171 -5.75 -10.55 6.44
CA GLY A 171 -6.26 -11.40 5.37
C GLY A 171 -5.96 -12.87 5.64
N LYS A 172 -6.99 -13.71 5.75
CA LYS A 172 -6.83 -15.16 5.90
C LYS A 172 -6.92 -15.84 4.54
N ILE A 173 -5.95 -16.69 4.23
CA ILE A 173 -5.93 -17.47 2.98
C ILE A 173 -6.16 -18.93 3.37
N ASN A 174 -7.32 -19.45 3.00
CA ASN A 174 -7.66 -20.85 3.19
C ASN A 174 -7.17 -21.65 1.97
N GLY A 175 -5.94 -22.13 2.03
CA GLY A 175 -5.33 -23.02 1.02
C GLY A 175 -4.95 -22.31 -0.30
N PHE A 176 -3.71 -22.53 -0.72
CA PHE A 176 -3.30 -22.38 -2.12
C PHE A 176 -3.63 -23.65 -2.87
#